data_500f34c91c6b71e4f0c249e527749c78
#
_entry.id   500f34c91c6b71e4f0c249e527749c78
#
_cell.length_a   1.000
_cell.length_b   1.000
_cell.length_c   1.000
_cell.angle_alpha   90.00
_cell.angle_beta   90.00
_cell.angle_gamma   90.00
#
_symmetry.space_group_name_H-M   'P 1'
#
loop_
_entity.id
_entity.type
_entity.pdbx_description
1 polymer ?
#
loop_
_entity_poly.entity_id
_entity_poly.type
_entity_poly.pdbx_seq_one_letter_code
_entity_poly.pdbx_strand_id
1 'polypeptide(L)'
;MTSDNQLHSQANNDDIDLKEVFAALLRQKFLFGGLSIAALIVSTVYAQTRKPVWEGSFQIVLENKDGDAGGRLAQLAAANPMLSNLAGLGAGSKSSLRTEVKVLQSPSVLKPIYDFVKTNKANAGSDISKWSYQKWLNKNVSIKLFKGTSVLNIAYRDTDQDLIIPVLKR
;
A
#
# COMPACT_ATOMS: atom_id res chain seq x y z
N MET A 1 9.92 18.10 -74.44
CA MET A 1 8.60 17.49 -74.57
C MET A 1 8.61 16.34 -73.59
N THR A 2 8.06 16.66 -72.48
CA THR A 2 7.04 15.96 -71.68
C THR A 2 7.38 14.53 -71.29
N SER A 3 7.85 14.37 -70.08
CA SER A 3 7.54 13.23 -69.25
C SER A 3 7.52 13.69 -67.81
N ASP A 4 6.49 14.48 -67.50
CA ASP A 4 6.01 14.69 -66.16
C ASP A 4 5.18 13.50 -65.73
N ASN A 5 5.31 13.19 -64.46
CA ASN A 5 4.22 12.60 -63.71
C ASN A 5 4.18 11.07 -63.55
N GLN A 6 4.91 10.55 -62.60
CA GLN A 6 4.45 9.42 -61.81
C GLN A 6 5.16 9.41 -60.44
N LEU A 7 5.14 10.54 -59.71
CA LEU A 7 5.41 10.55 -58.29
C LEU A 7 4.08 10.65 -57.53
N HIS A 8 3.19 9.69 -57.73
CA HIS A 8 2.06 9.55 -56.88
C HIS A 8 2.35 8.48 -55.82
N SER A 9 2.69 8.98 -54.66
CA SER A 9 2.07 8.61 -53.38
C SER A 9 1.88 7.12 -53.17
N GLN A 10 2.91 6.43 -52.76
CA GLN A 10 2.73 5.39 -51.76
C GLN A 10 2.60 6.07 -50.39
N ALA A 11 1.46 6.66 -50.14
CA ALA A 11 0.96 6.85 -48.79
C ALA A 11 0.67 5.42 -48.25
N ASN A 12 1.62 4.88 -47.55
CA ASN A 12 1.37 3.73 -46.68
C ASN A 12 0.32 4.18 -45.66
N ASN A 13 -0.94 3.99 -46.02
CA ASN A 13 -2.01 3.94 -45.03
C ASN A 13 -1.81 2.65 -44.26
N ASP A 14 -1.01 2.73 -43.19
CA ASP A 14 -1.04 1.75 -42.09
C ASP A 14 -2.35 1.91 -41.30
N ASP A 15 -3.43 2.16 -41.99
CA ASP A 15 -4.76 2.03 -41.43
C ASP A 15 -4.99 0.53 -41.23
N ILE A 16 -4.82 0.09 -39.97
CA ILE A 16 -5.17 -1.28 -39.59
C ILE A 16 -6.64 -1.48 -39.92
N ASP A 17 -6.92 -2.20 -41.00
CA ASP A 17 -8.30 -2.47 -41.37
C ASP A 17 -8.91 -3.41 -40.33
N LEU A 18 -9.73 -2.83 -39.44
CA LEU A 18 -10.44 -3.56 -38.40
C LEU A 18 -11.26 -4.73 -38.96
N LYS A 19 -11.66 -4.68 -40.21
CA LYS A 19 -12.38 -5.78 -40.88
C LYS A 19 -11.46 -6.99 -41.15
N GLU A 20 -10.22 -6.74 -41.56
CA GLU A 20 -9.25 -7.81 -41.77
C GLU A 20 -8.87 -8.48 -40.45
N VAL A 21 -8.65 -7.70 -39.37
CA VAL A 21 -8.38 -8.22 -38.05
C VAL A 21 -9.57 -9.05 -37.56
N PHE A 22 -10.81 -8.57 -37.76
CA PHE A 22 -12.01 -9.29 -37.37
C PHE A 22 -12.22 -10.57 -38.18
N ALA A 23 -11.95 -10.54 -39.50
CA ALA A 23 -12.01 -11.71 -40.36
C ALA A 23 -10.95 -12.77 -39.98
N ALA A 24 -9.75 -12.34 -39.62
CA ALA A 24 -8.71 -13.23 -39.12
C ALA A 24 -9.10 -13.90 -37.79
N LEU A 25 -9.69 -13.14 -36.88
CA LEU A 25 -10.24 -13.64 -35.61
C LEU A 25 -11.33 -14.68 -35.82
N LEU A 26 -12.28 -14.42 -36.72
CA LEU A 26 -13.34 -15.37 -37.06
C LEU A 26 -12.82 -16.63 -37.74
N ARG A 27 -11.79 -16.53 -38.56
CA ARG A 27 -11.15 -17.67 -39.21
C ARG A 27 -10.49 -18.62 -38.21
N GLN A 28 -9.99 -18.06 -37.09
CA GLN A 28 -9.31 -18.83 -36.05
C GLN A 28 -10.12 -18.97 -34.77
N LYS A 29 -11.46 -18.90 -34.88
CA LYS A 29 -12.40 -18.89 -33.73
C LYS A 29 -12.17 -20.04 -32.73
N PHE A 30 -11.82 -21.23 -33.22
CA PHE A 30 -11.56 -22.39 -32.36
C PHE A 30 -10.27 -22.24 -31.55
N LEU A 31 -9.25 -21.57 -32.11
CA LEU A 31 -7.99 -21.32 -31.43
C LEU A 31 -8.19 -20.26 -30.33
N PHE A 32 -8.84 -19.14 -30.66
CA PHE A 32 -9.14 -18.11 -29.70
C PHE A 32 -10.15 -18.57 -28.64
N GLY A 33 -11.19 -19.30 -29.02
CA GLY A 33 -12.14 -19.89 -28.10
C GLY A 33 -11.50 -20.88 -27.13
N GLY A 34 -10.68 -21.78 -27.66
CA GLY A 34 -9.94 -22.75 -26.85
C GLY A 34 -8.96 -22.12 -25.88
N LEU A 35 -8.21 -21.09 -26.33
CA LEU A 35 -7.29 -20.32 -25.47
C LEU A 35 -8.03 -19.57 -24.37
N SER A 36 -9.17 -18.98 -24.70
CA SER A 36 -10.01 -18.26 -23.72
C SER A 36 -10.56 -19.18 -22.65
N ILE A 37 -11.05 -20.36 -23.04
CA ILE A 37 -11.55 -21.36 -22.08
C ILE A 37 -10.41 -21.88 -21.20
N ALA A 38 -9.25 -22.18 -21.78
CA ALA A 38 -8.08 -22.62 -21.03
C ALA A 38 -7.64 -21.54 -20.00
N ALA A 39 -7.61 -20.28 -20.42
CA ALA A 39 -7.29 -19.14 -19.53
C ALA A 39 -8.30 -19.00 -18.39
N LEU A 40 -9.61 -19.17 -18.66
CA LEU A 40 -10.64 -19.15 -17.63
C LEU A 40 -10.47 -20.29 -16.61
N ILE A 41 -10.19 -21.50 -17.07
CA ILE A 41 -9.97 -22.65 -16.17
C ILE A 41 -8.76 -22.38 -15.26
N VAL A 42 -7.63 -21.97 -15.85
CA VAL A 42 -6.41 -21.65 -15.09
C VAL A 42 -6.66 -20.52 -14.09
N SER A 43 -7.36 -19.46 -14.49
CA SER A 43 -7.70 -18.34 -13.62
C SER A 43 -8.59 -18.76 -12.45
N THR A 44 -9.59 -19.60 -12.70
CA THR A 44 -10.52 -20.09 -11.67
C THR A 44 -9.78 -20.97 -10.66
N VAL A 45 -8.96 -21.91 -11.13
CA VAL A 45 -8.13 -22.75 -10.25
C VAL A 45 -7.17 -21.89 -9.42
N TYR A 46 -6.52 -20.91 -10.05
CA TYR A 46 -5.64 -19.97 -9.35
C TYR A 46 -6.39 -19.17 -8.28
N ALA A 47 -7.57 -18.66 -8.59
CA ALA A 47 -8.38 -17.90 -7.63
C ALA A 47 -8.78 -18.72 -6.40
N GLN A 48 -9.17 -20.00 -6.61
CA GLN A 48 -9.56 -20.88 -5.51
C GLN A 48 -8.38 -21.32 -4.62
N THR A 49 -7.16 -21.33 -5.15
CA THR A 49 -5.97 -21.71 -4.37
C THR A 49 -5.46 -20.57 -3.48
N ARG A 50 -5.93 -19.33 -3.67
CA ARG A 50 -5.51 -18.20 -2.86
C ARG A 50 -6.28 -18.16 -1.54
N LYS A 51 -5.53 -18.15 -0.44
CA LYS A 51 -6.13 -17.95 0.90
C LYS A 51 -6.63 -16.52 1.02
N PRO A 52 -7.86 -16.30 1.49
CA PRO A 52 -8.37 -14.95 1.75
C PRO A 52 -7.47 -14.26 2.77
N VAL A 53 -7.28 -12.95 2.61
CA VAL A 53 -6.55 -12.11 3.55
C VAL A 53 -7.53 -11.09 4.10
N TRP A 54 -7.69 -11.12 5.41
CA TRP A 54 -8.55 -10.20 6.14
C TRP A 54 -7.72 -9.02 6.64
N GLU A 55 -8.30 -7.83 6.60
CA GLU A 55 -7.68 -6.62 7.11
C GLU A 55 -8.63 -5.94 8.08
N GLY A 56 -8.14 -5.65 9.26
CA GLY A 56 -8.78 -4.74 10.19
C GLY A 56 -7.93 -3.49 10.34
N SER A 57 -8.58 -2.33 10.44
CA SER A 57 -7.88 -1.08 10.67
C SER A 57 -8.65 -0.18 11.61
N PHE A 58 -7.92 0.65 12.35
CA PHE A 58 -8.49 1.73 13.15
C PHE A 58 -7.62 2.98 13.03
N GLN A 59 -8.22 4.13 13.33
CA GLN A 59 -7.56 5.41 13.25
C GLN A 59 -7.51 6.04 14.64
N ILE A 60 -6.36 6.61 14.96
CA ILE A 60 -6.15 7.39 16.19
C ILE A 60 -5.80 8.80 15.78
N VAL A 61 -6.43 9.78 16.43
CA VAL A 61 -6.04 11.17 16.31
C VAL A 61 -5.01 11.44 17.42
N LEU A 62 -3.80 11.78 17.02
CA LEU A 62 -2.74 12.17 17.93
C LEU A 62 -2.93 13.63 18.31
N GLU A 63 -3.07 13.91 19.60
CA GLU A 63 -3.15 15.27 20.09
C GLU A 63 -1.75 15.90 20.08
N ASN A 64 -1.59 16.97 19.32
CA ASN A 64 -0.37 17.76 19.39
C ASN A 64 -0.35 18.56 20.69
N LYS A 65 0.35 18.08 21.68
CA LYS A 65 0.62 18.82 22.92
C LYS A 65 1.44 20.09 22.71
N ASP A 66 1.98 20.28 21.52
CA ASP A 66 2.86 21.41 21.19
C ASP A 66 2.10 22.70 20.83
N GLY A 67 0.77 22.68 20.82
CA GLY A 67 -0.03 23.86 20.46
C GLY A 67 0.17 25.05 21.39
N ASP A 68 0.42 24.82 22.69
CA ASP A 68 0.61 25.87 23.66
C ASP A 68 2.08 26.32 23.79
N ALA A 69 3.01 25.35 23.73
CA ALA A 69 4.45 25.67 23.78
C ALA A 69 4.94 26.27 22.44
N GLY A 70 4.44 25.76 21.30
CA GLY A 70 4.77 26.31 19.97
C GLY A 70 4.23 27.73 19.75
N GLY A 71 3.03 28.00 20.24
CA GLY A 71 2.45 29.36 20.23
C GLY A 71 3.24 30.38 21.06
N ARG A 72 3.69 29.98 22.22
CA ARG A 72 4.54 30.84 23.10
C ARG A 72 5.93 31.06 22.52
N LEU A 73 6.55 30.01 21.95
CA LEU A 73 7.84 30.12 21.25
C LEU A 73 7.73 30.97 19.98
N ALA A 74 6.66 30.86 19.20
CA ALA A 74 6.41 31.72 18.05
C ALA A 74 6.22 33.20 18.47
N GLN A 75 5.55 33.46 19.59
CA GLN A 75 5.36 34.79 20.12
C GLN A 75 6.67 35.38 20.65
N LEU A 76 7.53 34.59 21.30
CA LEU A 76 8.87 34.97 21.71
C LEU A 76 9.82 35.19 20.53
N ALA A 77 9.70 34.39 19.47
CA ALA A 77 10.47 34.53 18.23
C ALA A 77 10.07 35.80 17.45
N ALA A 78 8.80 36.18 17.48
CA ALA A 78 8.33 37.44 16.90
C ALA A 78 8.89 38.67 17.64
N ALA A 79 9.13 38.53 18.96
CA ALA A 79 9.72 39.59 19.77
C ALA A 79 11.25 39.65 19.69
N ASN A 80 11.93 38.60 19.22
CA ASN A 80 13.39 38.52 19.15
C ASN A 80 13.85 37.86 17.86
N PRO A 81 14.43 38.62 16.89
CA PRO A 81 14.88 38.08 15.59
C PRO A 81 15.95 37.00 15.73
N MET A 82 16.70 36.96 16.84
CA MET A 82 17.71 35.93 17.07
C MET A 82 17.12 34.60 17.46
N LEU A 83 15.87 34.56 17.99
CA LEU A 83 15.12 33.35 18.30
C LEU A 83 14.32 32.81 17.10
N SER A 84 14.17 33.57 16.03
CA SER A 84 13.47 33.16 14.83
C SER A 84 14.20 31.98 14.12
N ASN A 85 15.53 31.95 14.18
CA ASN A 85 16.33 30.82 13.70
C ASN A 85 16.14 29.55 14.56
N LEU A 86 15.90 29.70 15.85
CA LEU A 86 15.54 28.59 16.75
C LEU A 86 14.07 28.15 16.57
N ALA A 87 13.16 29.07 16.24
CA ALA A 87 11.78 28.74 15.89
C ALA A 87 11.68 27.99 14.56
N GLY A 88 12.61 28.20 13.63
CA GLY A 88 12.78 27.36 12.42
C GLY A 88 13.16 25.91 12.76
N LEU A 89 13.79 25.67 13.90
CA LEU A 89 13.98 24.33 14.47
C LEU A 89 12.70 23.78 15.14
N GLY A 90 11.72 24.64 15.38
CA GLY A 90 10.36 24.32 15.86
C GLY A 90 9.42 23.70 14.80
N ALA A 91 9.95 23.14 13.71
CA ALA A 91 9.30 22.10 12.94
C ALA A 91 9.02 20.83 13.81
N GLY A 92 9.06 21.01 15.13
CA GLY A 92 8.92 20.00 16.17
C GLY A 92 7.61 19.24 16.14
N SER A 93 6.52 19.85 15.73
CA SER A 93 5.22 19.17 15.76
C SER A 93 5.16 18.01 14.74
N LYS A 94 5.73 18.17 13.55
CA LYS A 94 5.87 17.07 12.58
C LYS A 94 6.93 16.05 12.97
N SER A 95 7.93 16.48 13.74
CA SER A 95 8.99 15.62 14.28
C SER A 95 8.47 14.76 15.42
N SER A 96 7.66 15.33 16.32
CA SER A 96 7.09 14.62 17.46
C SER A 96 6.15 13.50 17.02
N LEU A 97 5.23 13.77 16.10
CA LEU A 97 4.32 12.77 15.53
C LEU A 97 5.07 11.59 14.84
N ARG A 98 6.16 11.89 14.14
CA ARG A 98 7.00 10.84 13.53
C ARG A 98 7.72 10.01 14.57
N THR A 99 8.12 10.62 15.67
CA THR A 99 8.73 9.92 16.79
C THR A 99 7.74 8.98 17.47
N GLU A 100 6.52 9.42 17.70
CA GLU A 100 5.43 8.58 18.24
C GLU A 100 5.14 7.38 17.34
N VAL A 101 5.05 7.59 16.01
CA VAL A 101 4.92 6.48 15.05
C VAL A 101 6.08 5.49 15.17
N LYS A 102 7.32 5.95 15.30
CA LYS A 102 8.48 5.08 15.49
C LYS A 102 8.47 4.33 16.81
N VAL A 103 8.00 4.96 17.87
CA VAL A 103 7.82 4.29 19.17
C VAL A 103 6.78 3.19 19.06
N LEU A 104 5.63 3.43 18.40
CA LEU A 104 4.63 2.40 18.15
C LEU A 104 5.13 1.26 17.27
N GLN A 105 6.04 1.54 16.33
CA GLN A 105 6.69 0.53 15.50
C GLN A 105 7.84 -0.20 16.22
N SER A 106 8.16 0.22 17.43
CA SER A 106 9.29 -0.37 18.16
C SER A 106 9.03 -1.83 18.56
N PRO A 107 10.07 -2.65 18.62
CA PRO A 107 9.93 -4.03 19.07
C PRO A 107 9.38 -4.16 20.48
N SER A 108 9.60 -3.18 21.35
CA SER A 108 9.11 -3.20 22.73
C SER A 108 7.58 -3.18 22.79
N VAL A 109 6.91 -2.49 21.83
CA VAL A 109 5.45 -2.42 21.75
C VAL A 109 4.87 -3.59 20.97
N LEU A 110 5.46 -3.93 19.82
CA LEU A 110 4.88 -4.89 18.90
C LEU A 110 5.28 -6.35 19.15
N LYS A 111 6.37 -6.61 19.87
CA LYS A 111 6.81 -7.98 20.16
C LYS A 111 5.82 -8.80 20.99
N PRO A 112 5.18 -8.27 22.04
CA PRO A 112 4.14 -8.99 22.77
C PRO A 112 2.96 -9.40 21.87
N ILE A 113 2.59 -8.53 20.90
CA ILE A 113 1.55 -8.82 19.93
C ILE A 113 1.99 -9.92 18.96
N TYR A 114 3.23 -9.84 18.48
CA TYR A 114 3.81 -10.89 17.65
C TYR A 114 3.83 -12.24 18.34
N ASP A 115 4.26 -12.30 19.60
CA ASP A 115 4.33 -13.54 20.38
C ASP A 115 2.94 -14.13 20.61
N PHE A 116 1.93 -13.29 20.85
CA PHE A 116 0.54 -13.70 20.92
C PHE A 116 0.05 -14.33 19.61
N VAL A 117 0.27 -13.66 18.47
CA VAL A 117 -0.13 -14.18 17.15
C VAL A 117 0.61 -15.48 16.84
N LYS A 118 1.90 -15.54 17.13
CA LYS A 118 2.73 -16.73 16.91
C LYS A 118 2.20 -17.92 17.71
N THR A 119 1.85 -17.73 18.97
CA THR A 119 1.30 -18.78 19.83
C THR A 119 -0.05 -19.29 19.32
N ASN A 120 -0.96 -18.38 18.93
CA ASN A 120 -2.26 -18.78 18.40
C ASN A 120 -2.12 -19.55 17.09
N LYS A 121 -1.24 -19.13 16.20
CA LYS A 121 -0.98 -19.85 14.93
C LYS A 121 -0.33 -21.22 15.16
N ALA A 122 0.55 -21.33 16.13
CA ALA A 122 1.12 -22.63 16.52
C ALA A 122 0.03 -23.58 17.02
N ASN A 123 -0.87 -23.09 17.87
CA ASN A 123 -2.00 -23.88 18.40
C ASN A 123 -2.98 -24.29 17.29
N ALA A 124 -3.14 -23.45 16.25
CA ALA A 124 -3.93 -23.77 15.07
C ALA A 124 -3.20 -24.68 14.05
N GLY A 125 -2.02 -25.23 14.40
CA GLY A 125 -1.28 -26.15 13.55
C GLY A 125 -0.57 -25.52 12.36
N SER A 126 -0.40 -24.20 12.34
CA SER A 126 0.34 -23.52 11.28
C SER A 126 1.85 -23.70 11.43
N ASP A 127 2.56 -23.93 10.34
CA ASP A 127 4.03 -23.99 10.36
C ASP A 127 4.63 -22.61 10.68
N ILE A 128 5.17 -22.48 11.88
CA ILE A 128 5.79 -21.27 12.40
C ILE A 128 7.32 -21.28 12.31
N SER A 129 7.93 -22.35 11.77
CA SER A 129 9.37 -22.54 11.72
C SER A 129 10.10 -21.40 10.97
N LYS A 130 9.47 -20.85 9.94
CA LYS A 130 9.99 -19.75 9.11
C LYS A 130 9.49 -18.37 9.51
N TRP A 131 8.80 -18.26 10.64
CA TRP A 131 8.26 -17.00 11.13
C TRP A 131 9.34 -16.19 11.82
N SER A 132 9.61 -14.98 11.32
CA SER A 132 10.44 -13.99 12.00
C SER A 132 9.62 -12.74 12.29
N TYR A 133 9.93 -12.07 13.39
CA TYR A 133 9.31 -10.81 13.78
C TYR A 133 9.33 -9.78 12.64
N GLN A 134 10.47 -9.64 11.95
CA GLN A 134 10.62 -8.66 10.87
C GLN A 134 9.73 -8.96 9.66
N LYS A 135 9.60 -10.25 9.29
CA LYS A 135 8.69 -10.66 8.21
C LYS A 135 7.23 -10.41 8.56
N TRP A 136 6.86 -10.73 9.80
CA TRP A 136 5.52 -10.47 10.30
C TRP A 136 5.20 -8.98 10.31
N LEU A 137 6.09 -8.14 10.84
CA LEU A 137 5.92 -6.70 10.90
C LEU A 137 5.68 -6.12 9.50
N ASN A 138 6.54 -6.45 8.53
CA ASN A 138 6.45 -5.89 7.18
C ASN A 138 5.24 -6.40 6.39
N LYS A 139 4.76 -7.61 6.68
CA LYS A 139 3.68 -8.24 5.92
C LYS A 139 2.30 -7.99 6.53
N ASN A 140 2.21 -8.04 7.85
CA ASN A 140 0.94 -8.10 8.56
C ASN A 140 0.55 -6.77 9.23
N VAL A 141 1.52 -5.91 9.59
CA VAL A 141 1.27 -4.66 10.29
C VAL A 141 1.54 -3.47 9.37
N SER A 142 0.63 -2.51 9.36
CA SER A 142 0.80 -1.25 8.65
C SER A 142 0.45 -0.09 9.59
N ILE A 143 1.43 0.71 9.93
CA ILE A 143 1.27 1.91 10.77
C ILE A 143 1.65 3.11 9.92
N LYS A 144 0.68 3.96 9.57
CA LYS A 144 0.87 5.10 8.66
C LYS A 144 0.25 6.36 9.23
N LEU A 145 1.04 7.41 9.27
CA LEU A 145 0.55 8.76 9.54
C LEU A 145 0.09 9.38 8.20
N PHE A 146 -1.14 9.90 8.15
CA PHE A 146 -1.61 10.64 6.98
C PHE A 146 -0.86 11.97 6.85
N LYS A 147 -0.33 12.22 5.66
CA LYS A 147 0.45 13.45 5.40
C LYS A 147 -0.39 14.70 5.67
N GLY A 148 0.16 15.60 6.47
CA GLY A 148 -0.49 16.87 6.80
C GLY A 148 -1.57 16.79 7.87
N THR A 149 -1.74 15.65 8.52
CA THR A 149 -2.71 15.45 9.60
C THR A 149 -2.07 14.83 10.84
N SER A 150 -2.78 14.85 11.95
CA SER A 150 -2.43 14.11 13.18
C SER A 150 -3.10 12.74 13.25
N VAL A 151 -3.63 12.23 12.11
CA VAL A 151 -4.35 10.96 12.07
C VAL A 151 -3.39 9.83 11.76
N LEU A 152 -3.29 8.88 12.69
CA LEU A 152 -2.53 7.65 12.56
C LEU A 152 -3.47 6.52 12.19
N ASN A 153 -3.20 5.84 11.10
CA ASN A 153 -3.91 4.64 10.68
C ASN A 153 -3.07 3.41 11.03
N ILE A 154 -3.64 2.52 11.82
CA ILE A 154 -3.07 1.24 12.20
C ILE A 154 -3.91 0.16 11.56
N ALA A 155 -3.28 -0.69 10.74
CA ALA A 155 -3.94 -1.80 10.08
C ALA A 155 -3.18 -3.10 10.33
N TYR A 156 -3.94 -4.17 10.55
CA TYR A 156 -3.44 -5.52 10.70
C TYR A 156 -4.07 -6.44 9.66
N ARG A 157 -3.24 -7.24 8.99
CA ARG A 157 -3.65 -8.19 7.95
C ARG A 157 -3.28 -9.61 8.34
N ASP A 158 -4.25 -10.51 8.23
CA ASP A 158 -3.99 -11.93 8.44
C ASP A 158 -4.89 -12.80 7.55
N THR A 159 -4.49 -14.05 7.36
CA THR A 159 -5.33 -15.07 6.73
C THR A 159 -6.38 -15.65 7.68
N ASP A 160 -6.24 -15.40 8.97
CA ASP A 160 -7.13 -15.84 10.01
C ASP A 160 -7.96 -14.64 10.50
N GLN A 161 -9.27 -14.70 10.24
CA GLN A 161 -10.21 -13.63 10.59
C GLN A 161 -10.35 -13.46 12.11
N ASP A 162 -10.27 -14.55 12.85
CA ASP A 162 -10.50 -14.55 14.30
C ASP A 162 -9.37 -13.85 15.07
N LEU A 163 -8.18 -13.71 14.45
CA LEU A 163 -7.05 -13.01 15.04
C LEU A 163 -7.10 -11.48 14.86
N ILE A 164 -7.89 -10.97 13.91
CA ILE A 164 -7.90 -9.54 13.58
C ILE A 164 -8.32 -8.69 14.78
N ILE A 165 -9.49 -8.99 15.36
CA ILE A 165 -10.04 -8.20 16.46
C ILE A 165 -9.20 -8.30 17.74
N PRO A 166 -8.76 -9.50 18.20
CA PRO A 166 -7.92 -9.61 19.39
C PRO A 166 -6.57 -8.89 19.26
N VAL A 167 -5.98 -8.90 18.06
CA VAL A 167 -4.72 -8.21 17.80
C VAL A 167 -4.87 -6.69 17.84
N LEU A 168 -5.95 -6.15 17.27
CA LEU A 168 -6.21 -4.71 17.24
C LEU A 168 -6.66 -4.13 18.60
N LYS A 169 -7.13 -4.97 19.52
CA LYS A 169 -7.54 -4.56 20.88
C LYS A 169 -6.39 -4.58 21.90
N ARG A 170 -5.23 -5.11 21.52
CA ARG A 170 -4.04 -5.17 22.39
C ARG A 170 -3.08 -4.01 22.16
#